data_8045258b38c7b0846b6f5a0b79cd652f
#
_entry.id   8045258b38c7b0846b6f5a0b79cd652f
#
_cell.length_a   1.000
_cell.length_b   1.000
_cell.length_c   1.000
_cell.angle_alpha   90.00
_cell.angle_beta   90.00
_cell.angle_gamma   90.00
#
_symmetry.space_group_name_H-M   'P 1'
#
loop_
_entity.id
_entity.type
_entity.pdbx_description
1 polymer ?
#
loop_
_entity_poly.entity_id
_entity_poly.type
_entity_poly.pdbx_seq_one_letter_code
_entity_poly.pdbx_strand_id
1 'polypeptide(L)'
;MSNVENVIIIGSGPAGLTAAIYAARANLKPLMIEGEEAGGQLMITTDVENFPGFEHGLPGPDLIAVMRNQAKRFETRFITKNVTKVDFKSRPFKVWIRDQEYQAKTVIISTGAKAKLLGLPSEKQYMSRGVSDRKS
;
A
#
# COMPACT_ATOMS: atom_id res chain seq x y z
N MET A 1 -21.48 6.23 -17.04
CA MET A 1 -20.18 6.78 -17.47
C MET A 1 -19.14 6.50 -16.41
N SER A 2 -18.08 5.86 -16.78
CA SER A 2 -16.95 5.67 -15.86
C SER A 2 -16.17 6.98 -15.77
N ASN A 3 -15.97 7.48 -14.55
CA ASN A 3 -15.10 8.63 -14.32
C ASN A 3 -13.64 8.23 -14.50
N VAL A 4 -12.87 9.09 -15.16
CA VAL A 4 -11.43 8.93 -15.22
C VAL A 4 -10.82 9.57 -13.98
N GLU A 5 -10.20 8.78 -13.14
CA GLU A 5 -9.52 9.26 -11.93
C GLU A 5 -8.27 10.07 -12.30
N ASN A 6 -7.95 11.09 -11.52
CA ASN A 6 -6.69 11.81 -11.70
C ASN A 6 -5.50 10.90 -11.38
N VAL A 7 -5.59 10.17 -10.28
CA VAL A 7 -4.54 9.24 -9.85
C VAL A 7 -5.16 8.04 -9.11
N ILE A 8 -4.72 6.86 -9.50
CA ILE A 8 -4.97 5.62 -8.74
C ILE A 8 -3.64 5.18 -8.11
N ILE A 9 -3.69 4.90 -6.82
CA ILE A 9 -2.53 4.38 -6.07
C ILE A 9 -2.80 2.93 -5.72
N ILE A 10 -1.92 2.03 -6.14
CA ILE A 10 -2.04 0.59 -5.88
C ILE A 10 -1.11 0.22 -4.74
N GLY A 11 -1.69 -0.17 -3.61
CA GLY A 11 -0.96 -0.54 -2.41
C GLY A 11 -0.95 0.54 -1.34
N SER A 12 -1.10 0.14 -0.08
CA SER A 12 -1.28 1.04 1.07
C SER A 12 -0.23 0.87 2.16
N GLY A 13 0.97 0.46 1.80
CA GLY A 13 2.12 0.58 2.68
C GLY A 13 2.53 2.05 2.83
N PRO A 14 3.63 2.33 3.54
CA PRO A 14 4.09 3.71 3.78
C PRO A 14 4.29 4.51 2.49
N ALA A 15 4.81 3.88 1.46
CA ALA A 15 5.05 4.55 0.17
C ALA A 15 3.74 5.03 -0.46
N GLY A 16 2.74 4.16 -0.54
CA GLY A 16 1.44 4.49 -1.10
C GLY A 16 0.71 5.55 -0.27
N LEU A 17 0.71 5.42 1.05
CA LEU A 17 0.09 6.38 1.94
C LEU A 17 0.76 7.75 1.85
N THR A 18 2.09 7.80 1.75
CA THR A 18 2.82 9.05 1.53
C THR A 18 2.40 9.70 0.21
N ALA A 19 2.34 8.93 -0.86
CA ALA A 19 1.89 9.42 -2.16
C ALA A 19 0.45 9.94 -2.09
N ALA A 20 -0.44 9.23 -1.39
CA ALA A 20 -1.83 9.65 -1.21
C ALA A 20 -1.95 11.00 -0.49
N ILE A 21 -1.17 11.20 0.58
CA ILE A 21 -1.17 12.47 1.31
C ILE A 21 -0.80 13.62 0.40
N TYR A 22 0.28 13.49 -0.37
CA TYR A 22 0.72 14.54 -1.28
C TYR A 22 -0.26 14.78 -2.42
N ALA A 23 -0.77 13.72 -3.04
CA ALA A 23 -1.75 13.84 -4.12
C ALA A 23 -3.06 14.47 -3.64
N ALA A 24 -3.52 14.07 -2.46
CA ALA A 24 -4.74 14.62 -1.87
C ALA A 24 -4.59 16.10 -1.53
N ARG A 25 -3.45 16.51 -0.96
CA ARG A 25 -3.17 17.93 -0.71
C ARG A 25 -3.08 18.75 -1.97
N ALA A 26 -2.69 18.16 -3.09
CA ALA A 26 -2.70 18.80 -4.40
C ALA A 26 -4.09 18.81 -5.05
N ASN A 27 -5.13 18.42 -4.32
CA ASN A 27 -6.52 18.36 -4.76
C ASN A 27 -6.75 17.42 -5.95
N LEU A 28 -5.97 16.36 -6.04
CA LEU A 28 -6.10 15.36 -7.10
C LEU A 28 -7.13 14.28 -6.79
N LYS A 29 -7.67 14.26 -5.58
CA LYS A 29 -8.68 13.29 -5.12
C LYS A 29 -8.24 11.84 -5.39
N PRO A 30 -7.09 11.40 -4.86
CA PRO A 30 -6.56 10.09 -5.19
C PRO A 30 -7.50 8.96 -4.76
N LEU A 31 -7.54 7.92 -5.57
CA LEU A 31 -8.19 6.66 -5.26
C LEU A 31 -7.11 5.64 -4.94
N MET A 32 -7.07 5.16 -3.69
CA MET A 32 -6.14 4.13 -3.27
C MET A 32 -6.82 2.77 -3.27
N ILE A 33 -6.29 1.85 -4.04
CA ILE A 33 -6.72 0.46 -4.01
C ILE A 33 -5.71 -0.30 -3.18
N GLU A 34 -6.12 -0.58 -1.95
CA GLU A 34 -5.27 -1.24 -0.97
C GLU A 34 -5.53 -2.72 -0.93
N GLY A 35 -4.98 -3.62 -1.37
CA GLY A 35 -5.30 -5.04 -1.31
C GLY A 35 -5.90 -5.50 0.04
N GLU A 36 -6.25 -6.75 0.14
CA GLU A 36 -6.81 -7.33 1.36
C GLU A 36 -5.82 -7.29 2.53
N GLU A 37 -4.51 -7.27 2.23
CA GLU A 37 -3.45 -7.10 3.23
C GLU A 37 -3.01 -5.63 3.31
N ALA A 38 -3.93 -4.76 3.70
CA ALA A 38 -3.67 -3.33 3.81
C ALA A 38 -2.56 -3.00 4.81
N GLY A 39 -1.77 -1.96 4.53
CA GLY A 39 -0.71 -1.48 5.41
C GLY A 39 0.68 -2.07 5.14
N GLY A 40 0.77 -3.13 4.37
CA GLY A 40 2.05 -3.73 3.96
C GLY A 40 2.84 -4.36 5.09
N GLN A 41 4.17 -4.42 4.93
CA GLN A 41 5.07 -5.11 5.85
C GLN A 41 5.09 -4.52 7.26
N LEU A 42 4.78 -3.24 7.43
CA LEU A 42 4.73 -2.62 8.76
C LEU A 42 3.63 -3.20 9.65
N MET A 43 2.61 -3.83 9.07
CA MET A 43 1.54 -4.46 9.84
C MET A 43 2.01 -5.71 10.61
N ILE A 44 3.12 -6.31 10.21
CA ILE A 44 3.72 -7.47 10.86
C ILE A 44 5.04 -7.13 11.57
N THR A 45 5.40 -5.85 11.61
CA THR A 45 6.59 -5.36 12.29
C THR A 45 6.22 -4.90 13.70
N THR A 46 7.13 -5.07 14.65
CA THR A 46 6.98 -4.56 16.02
C THR A 46 7.23 -3.05 16.04
N ASP A 47 8.34 -2.61 16.59
CA ASP A 47 8.65 -1.19 16.68
C ASP A 47 9.38 -0.69 15.44
N VAL A 48 8.97 0.49 14.97
CA VAL A 48 9.62 1.22 13.90
C VAL A 48 10.37 2.40 14.52
N GLU A 49 11.69 2.38 14.41
CA GLU A 49 12.57 3.37 15.07
C GLU A 49 13.21 4.34 14.08
N ASN A 50 13.09 4.07 12.80
CA ASN A 50 13.78 4.81 11.73
C ASN A 50 12.84 5.61 10.84
N PHE A 51 11.59 5.82 11.26
CA PHE A 51 10.68 6.72 10.55
C PHE A 51 10.78 8.12 11.18
N PRO A 52 11.15 9.14 10.40
CA PRO A 52 11.36 10.49 10.94
C PRO A 52 10.09 11.07 11.58
N GLY A 53 10.27 11.79 12.66
CA GLY A 53 9.17 12.43 13.38
C GLY A 53 8.68 11.68 14.62
N PHE A 54 9.20 10.49 14.86
CA PHE A 54 8.87 9.66 16.03
C PHE A 54 10.17 9.30 16.76
N GLU A 55 10.66 10.21 17.59
CA GLU A 55 12.00 10.06 18.22
C GLU A 55 12.15 8.80 19.08
N HIS A 56 11.06 8.31 19.66
CA HIS A 56 11.05 7.11 20.50
C HIS A 56 10.52 5.87 19.75
N GLY A 57 10.27 6.00 18.44
CA GLY A 57 9.66 4.94 17.66
C GLY A 57 8.18 4.74 17.99
N LEU A 58 7.56 3.81 17.29
CA LEU A 58 6.18 3.36 17.53
C LEU A 58 5.97 2.02 16.85
N PRO A 59 4.94 1.24 17.29
CA PRO A 59 4.59 0.01 16.59
C PRO A 59 4.23 0.26 15.13
N GLY A 60 4.62 -0.67 14.25
CA GLY A 60 4.34 -0.56 12.81
C GLY A 60 2.87 -0.34 12.48
N PRO A 61 1.94 -1.13 13.05
CA PRO A 61 0.49 -0.90 12.83
C PRO A 61 0.02 0.50 13.24
N ASP A 62 0.58 1.06 14.31
CA ASP A 62 0.23 2.42 14.77
C ASP A 62 0.71 3.47 13.78
N LEU A 63 1.90 3.31 13.22
CA LEU A 63 2.41 4.20 12.18
C LEU A 63 1.50 4.18 10.95
N ILE A 64 1.09 3.01 10.51
CA ILE A 64 0.16 2.86 9.38
C ILE A 64 -1.17 3.55 9.70
N ALA A 65 -1.70 3.37 10.91
CA ALA A 65 -2.95 4.01 11.33
C ALA A 65 -2.85 5.54 11.28
N VAL A 66 -1.75 6.11 11.77
CA VAL A 66 -1.49 7.55 11.72
C VAL A 66 -1.43 8.06 10.28
N MET A 67 -0.67 7.39 9.43
CA MET A 67 -0.54 7.78 8.02
C MET A 67 -1.86 7.64 7.26
N ARG A 68 -2.61 6.58 7.52
CA ARG A 68 -3.92 6.34 6.91
C ARG A 68 -4.92 7.43 7.31
N ASN A 69 -4.97 7.78 8.59
CA ASN A 69 -5.83 8.86 9.08
C ASN A 69 -5.45 10.21 8.48
N GLN A 70 -4.16 10.46 8.32
CA GLN A 70 -3.67 11.66 7.65
C GLN A 70 -4.11 11.72 6.18
N ALA A 71 -4.01 10.61 5.45
CA ALA A 71 -4.49 10.53 4.07
C ALA A 71 -6.01 10.75 3.98
N LYS A 72 -6.77 10.17 4.91
CA LYS A 72 -8.23 10.37 4.99
C LYS A 72 -8.61 11.82 5.28
N ARG A 73 -7.86 12.48 6.13
CA ARG A 73 -8.10 13.90 6.45
C ARG A 73 -8.11 14.77 5.20
N PHE A 74 -7.29 14.44 4.21
CA PHE A 74 -7.21 15.14 2.94
C PHE A 74 -8.10 14.53 1.85
N GLU A 75 -9.06 13.69 2.23
CA GLU A 75 -10.08 13.11 1.34
C GLU A 75 -9.57 12.04 0.37
N THR A 76 -8.51 11.32 0.74
CA THR A 76 -8.14 10.10 0.01
C THR A 76 -9.24 9.06 0.12
N ARG A 77 -9.63 8.48 -1.01
CA ARG A 77 -10.64 7.41 -1.07
C ARG A 77 -9.94 6.06 -1.09
N PHE A 78 -10.51 5.09 -0.36
CA PHE A 78 -9.91 3.76 -0.19
C PHE A 78 -10.86 2.68 -0.71
N ILE A 79 -10.30 1.71 -1.42
CA ILE A 79 -10.97 0.46 -1.77
C ILE A 79 -10.11 -0.69 -1.25
N THR A 80 -10.66 -1.49 -0.32
CA THR A 80 -9.97 -2.61 0.31
C THR A 80 -10.25 -3.90 -0.45
N LYS A 81 -9.69 -3.98 -1.65
CA LYS A 81 -9.78 -5.15 -2.55
C LYS A 81 -8.50 -5.26 -3.36
N ASN A 82 -8.24 -6.45 -3.88
CA ASN A 82 -7.05 -6.68 -4.69
C ASN A 82 -7.28 -6.26 -6.15
N VAL A 83 -6.30 -5.54 -6.71
CA VAL A 83 -6.22 -5.33 -8.15
C VAL A 83 -5.92 -6.68 -8.80
N THR A 84 -6.72 -7.04 -9.81
CA THR A 84 -6.61 -8.33 -10.50
C THR A 84 -5.98 -8.23 -11.87
N LYS A 85 -6.03 -7.06 -12.49
CA LYS A 85 -5.50 -6.85 -13.83
C LYS A 85 -5.21 -5.37 -14.06
N VAL A 86 -4.24 -5.07 -14.87
CA VAL A 86 -3.94 -3.69 -15.34
C VAL A 86 -3.68 -3.70 -16.85
N ASP A 87 -3.92 -2.56 -17.48
CA ASP A 87 -3.54 -2.28 -18.86
C ASP A 87 -3.02 -0.84 -18.93
N PHE A 88 -1.72 -0.73 -19.15
CA PHE A 88 -1.02 0.56 -19.24
C PHE A 88 -0.54 0.87 -20.65
N LYS A 89 -1.04 0.15 -21.67
CA LYS A 89 -0.60 0.33 -23.06
C LYS A 89 -1.06 1.64 -23.66
N SER A 90 -2.20 2.16 -23.22
CA SER A 90 -2.77 3.41 -23.72
C SER A 90 -3.37 4.20 -22.57
N ARG A 91 -3.63 5.48 -22.79
CA ARG A 91 -4.29 6.34 -21.82
C ARG A 91 -5.76 6.55 -22.21
N PRO A 92 -6.68 6.64 -21.23
CA PRO A 92 -6.43 6.49 -19.78
C PRO A 92 -5.98 5.07 -19.42
N PHE A 93 -5.14 4.96 -18.40
CA PHE A 93 -4.72 3.66 -17.87
C PHE A 93 -5.90 2.92 -17.24
N LYS A 94 -5.90 1.60 -17.35
CA LYS A 94 -6.99 0.77 -16.83
C LYS A 94 -6.50 -0.13 -15.72
N VAL A 95 -7.31 -0.22 -14.67
CA VAL A 95 -7.09 -1.07 -13.51
C VAL A 95 -8.39 -1.81 -13.21
N TRP A 96 -8.32 -3.11 -13.01
CA TRP A 96 -9.50 -3.94 -12.70
C TRP A 96 -9.43 -4.53 -11.32
N ILE A 97 -10.58 -4.53 -10.67
CA ILE A 97 -10.88 -5.35 -9.51
C ILE A 97 -11.93 -6.36 -9.96
N ARG A 98 -11.48 -7.57 -10.30
CA ARG A 98 -12.33 -8.59 -10.93
C ARG A 98 -12.98 -8.04 -12.21
N ASP A 99 -14.31 -7.93 -12.26
CA ASP A 99 -15.02 -7.45 -13.44
C ASP A 99 -15.19 -5.93 -13.49
N GLN A 100 -14.83 -5.23 -12.43
CA GLN A 100 -14.98 -3.79 -12.37
C GLN A 100 -13.72 -3.08 -12.88
N GLU A 101 -13.91 -2.26 -13.91
CA GLU A 101 -12.86 -1.44 -14.51
C GLU A 101 -12.81 -0.06 -13.89
N TYR A 102 -11.60 0.39 -13.58
CA TYR A 102 -11.29 1.78 -13.20
C TYR A 102 -10.34 2.35 -14.22
N GLN A 103 -10.50 3.66 -14.52
CA GLN A 103 -9.62 4.37 -15.43
C GLN A 103 -8.93 5.51 -14.71
N ALA A 104 -7.68 5.77 -15.05
CA ALA A 104 -6.89 6.83 -14.43
C ALA A 104 -5.97 7.51 -15.45
N LYS A 105 -5.79 8.81 -15.26
CA LYS A 105 -4.78 9.58 -16.00
C LYS A 105 -3.38 9.18 -15.62
N THR A 106 -3.17 8.85 -14.34
CA THR A 106 -1.87 8.42 -13.78
C THR A 106 -2.09 7.30 -12.78
N VAL A 107 -1.08 6.43 -12.64
CA VAL A 107 -1.10 5.33 -11.68
C VAL A 107 0.23 5.32 -10.93
N ILE A 108 0.15 5.19 -9.60
CA ILE A 108 1.31 4.98 -8.73
C ILE A 108 1.29 3.53 -8.26
N ILE A 109 2.35 2.80 -8.53
CA ILE A 109 2.49 1.41 -8.12
C ILE A 109 3.35 1.36 -6.87
N SER A 110 2.73 1.01 -5.74
CA SER A 110 3.38 0.94 -4.43
C SER A 110 3.01 -0.36 -3.72
N THR A 111 3.12 -1.45 -4.44
CA THR A 111 2.66 -2.77 -3.99
C THR A 111 3.57 -3.44 -2.96
N GLY A 112 4.76 -2.87 -2.73
CA GLY A 112 5.69 -3.36 -1.72
C GLY A 112 6.34 -4.68 -2.09
N ALA A 113 6.70 -5.43 -1.08
CA ALA A 113 7.38 -6.71 -1.21
C ALA A 113 6.88 -7.69 -0.16
N LYS A 114 6.97 -8.96 -0.48
CA LYS A 114 6.79 -10.06 0.48
C LYS A 114 8.06 -10.89 0.52
N ALA A 115 8.37 -11.44 1.69
CA ALA A 115 9.46 -12.39 1.82
C ALA A 115 9.20 -13.61 0.93
N LYS A 116 10.21 -14.01 0.16
CA LYS A 116 10.17 -15.28 -0.56
C LYS A 116 10.51 -16.39 0.41
N LEU A 117 9.54 -17.24 0.66
CA LEU A 117 9.72 -18.39 1.53
C LEU A 117 10.14 -19.61 0.70
N LEU A 118 10.85 -20.56 1.35
CA LEU A 118 11.26 -21.81 0.71
C LEU A 118 10.08 -22.77 0.50
N GLY A 119 8.98 -22.54 1.20
CA GLY A 119 7.78 -23.37 1.13
C GLY A 119 7.81 -24.58 2.07
N LEU A 120 8.78 -24.64 3.01
CA LEU A 120 8.86 -25.72 3.99
C LEU A 120 7.82 -25.52 5.09
N PRO A 121 7.16 -26.59 5.58
CA PRO A 121 6.13 -26.46 6.62
C PRO A 121 6.62 -25.82 7.92
N SER A 122 7.89 -26.04 8.28
CA SER A 122 8.50 -25.52 9.52
C SER A 122 8.99 -24.07 9.39
N GLU A 123 9.02 -23.52 8.21
CA GLU A 123 9.64 -22.22 7.93
C GLU A 123 9.00 -21.08 8.72
N LYS A 124 7.68 -21.01 8.72
CA LYS A 124 6.94 -19.99 9.46
C LYS A 124 7.09 -20.17 10.99
N GLN A 125 7.17 -21.40 11.44
CA GLN A 125 7.31 -21.74 12.85
C GLN A 125 8.63 -21.23 13.42
N TYR A 126 9.71 -21.28 12.64
CA TYR A 126 11.05 -20.90 13.07
C TYR A 126 11.49 -19.52 12.54
N MET A 127 10.60 -18.77 11.96
CA MET A 127 10.91 -17.40 11.52
C MET A 127 11.36 -16.57 12.73
N SER A 128 12.49 -15.89 12.59
CA SER A 128 13.19 -15.16 13.66
C SER A 128 13.76 -16.05 14.79
N ARG A 129 13.73 -17.38 14.62
CA ARG A 129 14.27 -18.35 15.57
C ARG A 129 15.17 -19.36 14.86
N GLY A 130 16.00 -18.90 13.93
CA GLY A 130 16.86 -19.72 13.10
C GLY A 130 16.56 -19.61 11.61
N VAL A 131 15.35 -19.17 11.24
CA VAL A 131 14.99 -18.81 9.87
C VAL A 131 14.82 -17.30 9.79
N SER A 132 15.39 -16.67 8.77
CA SER A 132 15.29 -15.23 8.57
C SER A 132 15.05 -14.91 7.11
N ASP A 133 14.21 -13.92 6.86
CA ASP A 133 13.97 -13.33 5.55
C ASP A 133 14.85 -12.10 5.30
N ARG A 134 15.64 -11.69 6.28
CA ARG A 134 16.54 -10.54 6.16
C ARG A 134 17.83 -10.94 5.45
N LYS A 135 18.26 -10.08 4.55
CA LYS A 135 19.62 -10.15 4.00
C LYS A 135 20.59 -9.68 5.08
N SER A 136 21.54 -10.53 5.37
CA SER A 136 22.65 -10.20 6.27
C SER A 136 23.60 -9.18 5.61
#